data_e3d94e4e14ae0f44e270ef9434165525
#
_entry.id   e3d94e4e14ae0f44e270ef9434165525
#
_cell.length_a   1.000
_cell.length_b   1.000
_cell.length_c   1.000
_cell.angle_alpha   90.00
_cell.angle_beta   90.00
_cell.angle_gamma   90.00
#
_symmetry.space_group_name_H-M   'P 1'
#
loop_
_entity.id
_entity.type
_entity.pdbx_description
1 polymer ?
#
loop_
_entity_poly.entity_id
_entity_poly.type
_entity_poly.pdbx_seq_one_letter_code
_entity_poly.pdbx_strand_id
1 'polypeptide(L)'
;KYEVVDTNGAISLMDDDDLIILDVREEKERSSGFIKSDTHLPMAQVKAKLDSLDKSKKILTYCRTGSRSNRIAELLCRNQFQNVYCLKGGFDAWQKAGL
;
A
#
# COMPACT_ATOMS: atom_id res chain seq x y z
N LYS A 1 -8.96 9.51 -7.78
CA LYS A 1 -7.68 10.04 -7.31
C LYS A 1 -7.30 9.41 -6.01
N TYR A 2 -6.01 9.34 -5.75
CA TYR A 2 -5.53 8.78 -4.50
C TYR A 2 -4.78 9.85 -3.70
N GLU A 3 -4.58 9.56 -2.43
CA GLU A 3 -3.94 10.48 -1.51
C GLU A 3 -2.60 9.92 -1.05
N VAL A 4 -1.56 10.76 -1.07
CA VAL A 4 -0.25 10.38 -0.54
C VAL A 4 -0.22 10.80 0.93
N VAL A 5 0.08 9.85 1.82
CA VAL A 5 0.13 10.11 3.26
C VAL A 5 1.52 9.80 3.79
N ASP A 6 1.95 10.56 4.78
CA ASP A 6 3.21 10.26 5.46
C ASP A 6 3.00 9.14 6.49
N THR A 7 4.05 8.81 7.23
CA THR A 7 4.01 7.73 8.22
C THR A 7 2.92 7.97 9.26
N ASN A 8 2.77 9.20 9.73
CA ASN A 8 1.74 9.53 10.72
C ASN A 8 0.33 9.36 10.15
N GLY A 9 0.14 9.78 8.91
CA GLY A 9 -1.14 9.60 8.23
C GLY A 9 -1.47 8.13 8.04
N ALA A 10 -0.45 7.32 7.72
CA ALA A 10 -0.63 5.88 7.57
C ALA A 10 -1.05 5.25 8.90
N ILE A 11 -0.42 5.65 9.99
CA ILE A 11 -0.76 5.13 11.31
C ILE A 11 -2.22 5.45 11.65
N SER A 12 -2.68 6.67 11.32
CA SER A 12 -4.08 7.04 11.55
C SER A 12 -5.03 6.16 10.75
N LEU A 13 -4.67 5.81 9.52
CA LEU A 13 -5.50 4.92 8.70
C LEU A 13 -5.63 3.53 9.34
N MET A 14 -4.63 3.10 10.08
CA MET A 14 -4.62 1.78 10.72
C MET A 14 -5.61 1.65 11.86
N ASP A 15 -6.25 2.74 12.28
CA ASP A 15 -7.35 2.67 13.23
C ASP A 15 -8.58 2.00 12.61
N ASP A 16 -8.65 1.96 11.28
CA ASP A 16 -9.72 1.26 10.57
C ASP A 16 -9.32 -0.22 10.44
N ASP A 17 -10.05 -1.10 11.14
CA ASP A 17 -9.77 -2.53 11.14
C ASP A 17 -9.90 -3.15 9.75
N ASP A 18 -10.63 -2.51 8.84
CA ASP A 18 -10.84 -3.01 7.48
C ASP A 18 -9.79 -2.49 6.50
N LEU A 19 -8.84 -1.69 6.95
CA LEU A 19 -7.80 -1.18 6.07
C LEU A 19 -7.02 -2.33 5.44
N ILE A 20 -6.84 -2.26 4.12
CA ILE A 20 -5.96 -3.18 3.41
C ILE A 20 -4.62 -2.48 3.23
N ILE A 21 -3.56 -3.03 3.81
CA ILE A 21 -2.20 -2.52 3.63
C ILE A 21 -1.57 -3.39 2.55
N LEU A 22 -1.26 -2.81 1.41
CA LEU A 22 -0.84 -3.56 0.23
C LEU A 22 0.64 -3.33 -0.05
N ASP A 23 1.45 -4.38 0.17
CA ASP A 23 2.87 -4.37 -0.17
C ASP A 23 3.02 -4.82 -1.61
N VAL A 24 3.47 -3.92 -2.49
CA VAL A 24 3.62 -4.23 -3.91
C VAL A 24 5.07 -4.52 -4.28
N ARG A 25 5.94 -4.72 -3.28
CA ARG A 25 7.34 -5.07 -3.51
C ARG A 25 7.49 -6.53 -3.95
N GLU A 26 8.71 -6.88 -4.36
CA GLU A 26 9.02 -8.27 -4.67
C GLU A 26 9.16 -9.09 -3.38
N GLU A 27 8.97 -10.39 -3.51
CA GLU A 27 9.05 -11.30 -2.36
C GLU A 27 10.37 -11.16 -1.61
N LYS A 28 11.49 -11.05 -2.34
CA LYS A 28 12.82 -10.98 -1.72
C LYS A 28 13.00 -9.72 -0.87
N GLU A 29 12.25 -8.66 -1.15
CA GLU A 29 12.37 -7.43 -0.36
C GLU A 29 11.79 -7.59 1.04
N ARG A 30 10.90 -8.54 1.22
CA ARG A 30 10.27 -8.75 2.52
C ARG A 30 11.21 -9.31 3.57
N SER A 31 12.37 -9.84 3.15
CA SER A 31 13.35 -10.34 4.11
C SER A 31 13.95 -9.21 4.96
N SER A 32 13.89 -7.97 4.49
CA SER A 32 14.35 -6.81 5.26
C SER A 32 13.28 -6.25 6.18
N GLY A 33 12.07 -6.81 6.13
CA GLY A 33 10.95 -6.38 6.96
C GLY A 33 9.73 -6.04 6.13
N PHE A 34 8.62 -5.85 6.80
CA PHE A 34 7.37 -5.45 6.17
C PHE A 34 6.43 -4.88 7.23
N ILE A 35 5.39 -4.20 6.81
CA ILE A 35 4.40 -3.63 7.74
C ILE A 35 3.51 -4.76 8.24
N LYS A 36 3.38 -4.86 9.55
CA LYS A 36 2.59 -5.91 10.18
C LYS A 36 1.15 -5.90 9.69
N SER A 37 0.61 -7.08 9.46
CA SER A 37 -0.77 -7.30 9.02
C SER A 37 -1.04 -6.85 7.59
N ASP A 38 0.01 -6.68 6.79
CA ASP A 38 -0.17 -6.31 5.39
C ASP A 38 -0.57 -7.51 4.53
N THR A 39 -0.97 -7.21 3.29
CA THR A 39 -1.20 -8.18 2.24
C THR A 39 -0.09 -7.99 1.22
N HIS A 40 0.63 -9.06 0.89
CA HIS A 40 1.69 -8.98 -0.11
C HIS A 40 1.13 -9.33 -1.48
N LEU A 41 1.25 -8.37 -2.40
CA LEU A 41 0.80 -8.57 -3.77
C LEU A 41 1.76 -7.82 -4.69
N PRO A 42 2.79 -8.49 -5.20
CA PRO A 42 3.80 -7.84 -6.05
C PRO A 42 3.17 -7.08 -7.21
N MET A 43 3.77 -5.95 -7.55
CA MET A 43 3.22 -5.04 -8.55
C MET A 43 2.80 -5.76 -9.84
N ALA A 44 3.60 -6.71 -10.30
CA ALA A 44 3.32 -7.41 -11.56
C ALA A 44 2.05 -8.26 -11.49
N GLN A 45 1.55 -8.57 -10.28
CA GLN A 45 0.38 -9.42 -10.11
C GLN A 45 -0.90 -8.66 -9.79
N VAL A 46 -0.79 -7.36 -9.48
CA VAL A 46 -1.94 -6.60 -8.98
C VAL A 46 -3.07 -6.59 -10.00
N LYS A 47 -2.75 -6.32 -11.26
CA LYS A 47 -3.78 -6.18 -12.29
C LYS A 47 -4.62 -7.46 -12.43
N ALA A 48 -3.98 -8.61 -12.36
CA ALA A 48 -4.66 -9.89 -12.49
C ALA A 48 -5.50 -10.24 -11.26
N LYS A 49 -5.24 -9.59 -10.14
CA LYS A 49 -5.90 -9.93 -8.87
C LYS A 49 -6.79 -8.81 -8.32
N LEU A 50 -7.16 -7.86 -9.17
CA LEU A 50 -7.99 -6.75 -8.72
C LEU A 50 -9.31 -7.22 -8.11
N ASP A 51 -9.89 -8.29 -8.66
CA ASP A 51 -11.16 -8.80 -8.17
C ASP A 51 -11.08 -9.43 -6.79
N SER A 52 -9.86 -9.74 -6.32
CA SER A 52 -9.68 -10.30 -4.99
C SER A 52 -9.65 -9.23 -3.90
N LEU A 53 -9.63 -7.95 -4.29
CA LEU A 53 -9.59 -6.83 -3.37
C LEU A 53 -10.96 -6.17 -3.29
N ASP A 54 -11.37 -5.81 -2.08
CA ASP A 54 -12.65 -5.16 -1.86
C ASP A 54 -12.55 -3.67 -2.17
N LYS A 55 -13.24 -3.24 -3.23
CA LYS A 55 -13.16 -1.86 -3.73
C LYS A 55 -13.75 -0.84 -2.77
N SER A 56 -14.57 -1.27 -1.83
CA SER A 56 -15.18 -0.38 -0.86
C SER A 56 -14.29 -0.09 0.33
N LYS A 57 -13.24 -0.87 0.52
CA LYS A 57 -12.33 -0.70 1.66
C LYS A 57 -11.25 0.31 1.34
N LYS A 58 -10.68 0.90 2.40
CA LYS A 58 -9.50 1.75 2.24
C LYS A 58 -8.30 0.88 1.94
N ILE A 59 -7.49 1.30 0.98
CA ILE A 59 -6.26 0.58 0.62
C ILE A 59 -5.08 1.55 0.73
N LEU A 60 -4.08 1.13 1.50
CA LEU A 60 -2.82 1.86 1.62
C LEU A 60 -1.76 1.03 0.89
N THR A 61 -1.25 1.55 -0.23
CA THR A 61 -0.20 0.87 -0.97
C THR A 61 1.16 1.33 -0.49
N TYR A 62 2.15 0.42 -0.53
CA TYR A 62 3.52 0.82 -0.27
C TYR A 62 4.50 -0.05 -1.06
N CYS A 63 5.65 0.54 -1.35
CA CYS A 63 6.81 -0.18 -1.86
C CYS A 63 8.02 0.30 -1.07
N ARG A 64 9.22 0.22 -1.64
CA ARG A 64 10.40 0.61 -0.87
C ARG A 64 10.50 2.14 -0.72
N THR A 65 10.28 2.91 -1.80
CA THR A 65 10.46 4.36 -1.78
C THR A 65 9.25 5.15 -2.26
N GLY A 66 8.24 4.49 -2.84
CA GLY A 66 7.02 5.13 -3.28
C GLY A 66 6.72 5.04 -4.77
N SER A 67 7.72 4.79 -5.62
CA SER A 67 7.49 4.89 -7.06
C SER A 67 6.56 3.79 -7.59
N ARG A 68 6.78 2.54 -7.20
CA ARG A 68 5.90 1.44 -7.63
C ARG A 68 4.51 1.56 -7.02
N SER A 69 4.44 1.93 -5.74
CA SER A 69 3.16 2.04 -5.05
C SER A 69 2.31 3.18 -5.59
N ASN A 70 2.93 4.27 -6.05
CA ASN A 70 2.17 5.35 -6.70
C ASN A 70 1.52 4.86 -7.99
N ARG A 71 2.24 4.06 -8.78
CA ARG A 71 1.67 3.48 -10.01
C ARG A 71 0.51 2.56 -9.70
N ILE A 72 0.63 1.76 -8.66
CA ILE A 72 -0.44 0.85 -8.26
C ILE A 72 -1.64 1.63 -7.72
N ALA A 73 -1.40 2.69 -6.94
CA ALA A 73 -2.50 3.52 -6.45
C ALA A 73 -3.30 4.10 -7.62
N GLU A 74 -2.60 4.55 -8.66
CA GLU A 74 -3.27 5.06 -9.85
C GLU A 74 -4.08 3.98 -10.56
N LEU A 75 -3.52 2.79 -10.69
CA LEU A 75 -4.21 1.65 -11.29
C LEU A 75 -5.49 1.31 -10.53
N LEU A 76 -5.42 1.31 -9.20
CA LEU A 76 -6.58 1.02 -8.37
C LEU A 76 -7.67 2.06 -8.59
N CYS A 77 -7.32 3.33 -8.64
CA CYS A 77 -8.29 4.39 -8.88
C CYS A 77 -8.96 4.24 -10.23
N ARG A 78 -8.22 3.85 -11.25
CA ARG A 78 -8.79 3.62 -12.60
C ARG A 78 -9.76 2.45 -12.62
N ASN A 79 -9.68 1.58 -11.64
CA ASN A 79 -10.54 0.39 -11.53
C ASN A 79 -11.58 0.54 -10.42
N GLN A 80 -12.00 1.77 -10.17
CA GLN A 80 -13.11 2.14 -9.29
C GLN A 80 -12.88 1.84 -7.81
N PHE A 81 -11.63 1.74 -7.37
CA PHE A 81 -11.32 1.75 -5.97
C PHE A 81 -11.46 3.19 -5.47
N GLN A 82 -12.22 3.40 -4.42
CA GLN A 82 -12.64 4.75 -4.03
C GLN A 82 -11.79 5.38 -2.93
N ASN A 83 -11.14 4.56 -2.13
CA ASN A 83 -10.42 5.05 -0.95
C ASN A 83 -8.98 4.54 -1.00
N VAL A 84 -8.16 5.17 -1.85
CA VAL A 84 -6.80 4.72 -2.12
C VAL A 84 -5.79 5.71 -1.56
N TYR A 85 -4.80 5.17 -0.88
CA TYR A 85 -3.72 5.93 -0.25
C TYR A 85 -2.38 5.31 -0.62
N CYS A 86 -1.33 6.14 -0.65
CA CYS A 86 0.02 5.68 -0.93
C CYS A 86 0.95 6.21 0.16
N LEU A 87 1.79 5.34 0.71
CA LEU A 87 2.72 5.72 1.78
C LEU A 87 3.90 6.50 1.21
N LYS A 88 4.01 7.77 1.60
CA LYS A 88 5.10 8.63 1.17
C LYS A 88 6.43 8.09 1.68
N GLY A 89 7.39 7.94 0.76
CA GLY A 89 8.70 7.43 1.11
C GLY A 89 8.75 5.93 1.35
N GLY A 90 7.61 5.25 1.29
CA GLY A 90 7.52 3.81 1.35
C GLY A 90 8.07 3.18 2.61
N PHE A 91 8.50 1.93 2.50
CA PHE A 91 9.01 1.19 3.65
C PHE A 91 10.28 1.80 4.23
N ASP A 92 11.09 2.45 3.40
CA ASP A 92 12.27 3.16 3.91
C ASP A 92 11.88 4.23 4.92
N ALA A 93 10.84 5.01 4.62
CA ALA A 93 10.35 6.03 5.56
C ALA A 93 9.75 5.40 6.81
N TRP A 94 9.05 4.28 6.64
CA TRP A 94 8.46 3.55 7.77
C TRP A 94 9.54 3.09 8.75
N GLN A 95 10.62 2.50 8.22
CA GLN A 95 11.73 2.04 9.06
C GLN A 95 12.44 3.21 9.74
N LYS A 96 12.65 4.30 9.03
CA LYS A 96 13.28 5.49 9.60
C LYS A 96 12.52 6.06 10.78
N ALA A 97 11.20 5.90 10.75
CA ALA A 97 10.35 6.37 11.84
C ALA A 97 10.38 5.45 13.06
N GLY A 98 11.11 4.35 12.99
CA GLY A 98 11.24 3.42 14.11
C GLY A 98 10.08 2.44 14.24
N LEU A 99 9.37 2.24 13.15
CA LEU A 99 8.17 1.40 13.16
C LEU A 99 8.38 -0.02 12.66
#